data_845d14a1368c95178dbeb3fec19faedf
#
_entry.id   845d14a1368c95178dbeb3fec19faedf
#
_cell.length_a   1.000
_cell.length_b   1.000
_cell.length_c   1.000
_cell.angle_alpha   90.00
_cell.angle_beta   90.00
_cell.angle_gamma   90.00
#
_symmetry.space_group_name_H-M   'P 1'
#
loop_
_entity.id
_entity.type
_entity.pdbx_description
1 polymer ?
#
loop_
_entity_poly.entity_id
_entity_poly.type
_entity_poly.pdbx_seq_one_letter_code
_entity_poly.pdbx_strand_id
1 'polypeptide(L)'
;MRLGRVIGSVVATRKDPSLEGVKLLVIENLTLDLKPEGGYAVAVDSVGAGADEVVLYASGSSARQTTLTRDRPVDAVVMAIVDSFDAHGRNVRLA
;
A
#
# COMPACT_ATOMS: atom_id res chain seq x y z
N MET A 1 7.47 6.29 -4.22
CA MET A 1 6.42 5.25 -4.30
C MET A 1 7.04 3.89 -4.53
N ARG A 2 6.40 2.87 -4.03
CA ARG A 2 6.89 1.49 -4.16
C ARG A 2 5.78 0.57 -4.66
N LEU A 3 6.19 -0.48 -5.35
CA LEU A 3 5.31 -1.55 -5.79
C LEU A 3 5.25 -2.63 -4.70
N GLY A 4 4.06 -3.09 -4.38
CA GLY A 4 3.89 -4.13 -3.38
C GLY A 4 2.63 -4.95 -3.62
N ARG A 5 2.53 -6.05 -2.89
CA ARG A 5 1.34 -6.93 -2.92
C ARG A 5 0.67 -6.91 -1.55
N VAL A 6 -0.62 -6.78 -1.55
CA VAL A 6 -1.40 -6.89 -0.31
C VAL A 6 -1.42 -8.36 0.11
N ILE A 7 -0.79 -8.66 1.25
CA ILE A 7 -0.71 -10.03 1.77
C ILE A 7 -1.52 -10.24 3.03
N GLY A 8 -2.10 -9.19 3.58
CA GLY A 8 -2.90 -9.30 4.77
C GLY A 8 -3.38 -7.95 5.28
N SER A 9 -3.96 -7.95 6.44
CA SER A 9 -4.45 -6.75 7.10
C SER A 9 -4.10 -6.78 8.59
N VAL A 10 -4.10 -5.59 9.21
CA VAL A 10 -3.86 -5.44 10.64
C VAL A 10 -5.18 -5.07 11.30
N VAL A 11 -5.55 -5.83 12.34
CA VAL A 11 -6.71 -5.52 13.17
C VAL A 11 -6.20 -5.14 14.56
N ALA A 12 -6.50 -3.91 14.99
CA ALA A 12 -6.14 -3.41 16.30
C ALA A 12 -7.41 -2.98 17.04
N THR A 13 -7.71 -3.63 18.16
CA THR A 13 -8.90 -3.31 18.95
C THR A 13 -8.68 -2.12 19.87
N ARG A 14 -7.42 -1.89 20.28
CA ARG A 14 -7.04 -0.70 21.04
C ARG A 14 -6.04 0.09 20.22
N LYS A 15 -6.36 1.35 19.98
CA LYS A 15 -5.52 2.23 19.16
C LYS A 15 -5.75 3.67 19.54
N ASP A 16 -4.79 4.50 19.18
CA ASP A 16 -4.91 5.93 19.34
C ASP A 16 -6.11 6.45 18.53
N PRO A 17 -6.90 7.42 19.05
CA PRO A 17 -8.04 7.96 18.32
C PRO A 17 -7.69 8.50 16.92
N SER A 18 -6.46 8.96 16.70
CA SER A 18 -6.02 9.44 15.39
C SER A 18 -5.95 8.34 14.33
N LEU A 19 -6.05 7.07 14.70
CA LEU A 19 -6.10 5.92 13.78
C LEU A 19 -7.52 5.37 13.60
N GLU A 20 -8.52 5.99 14.21
CA GLU A 20 -9.90 5.54 14.06
C GLU A 20 -10.37 5.65 12.61
N GLY A 21 -11.07 4.63 12.15
CA GLY A 21 -11.70 4.64 10.83
C GLY A 21 -10.75 4.33 9.67
N VAL A 22 -9.46 4.03 9.93
CA VAL A 22 -8.54 3.65 8.87
C VAL A 22 -8.40 2.13 8.79
N LYS A 23 -8.32 1.63 7.57
CA LYS A 23 -8.01 0.23 7.31
C LYS A 23 -6.51 0.10 7.08
N LEU A 24 -5.89 -0.84 7.77
CA LEU A 24 -4.45 -1.08 7.67
C LEU A 24 -4.19 -2.37 6.93
N LEU A 25 -3.34 -2.31 5.91
CA LEU A 25 -2.94 -3.45 5.09
C LEU A 25 -1.48 -3.78 5.30
N VAL A 26 -1.15 -5.07 5.22
CA VAL A 26 0.23 -5.52 5.19
C VAL A 26 0.63 -5.65 3.73
N ILE A 27 1.70 -4.95 3.35
CA ILE A 27 2.20 -4.90 1.98
C ILE A 27 3.57 -5.56 1.94
N GLU A 28 3.75 -6.53 1.05
CA GLU A 28 5.06 -7.10 0.74
C GLU A 28 5.67 -6.35 -0.43
N ASN A 29 6.90 -5.85 -0.27
CA ASN A 29 7.59 -5.14 -1.34
C ASN A 29 7.91 -6.08 -2.50
N LEU A 30 7.70 -5.60 -3.73
CA LEU A 30 7.93 -6.37 -4.94
C LEU A 30 8.95 -5.71 -5.85
N THR A 31 9.69 -6.55 -6.57
CA THR A 31 10.49 -6.12 -7.72
C THR A 31 9.59 -5.89 -8.93
N LEU A 32 10.14 -5.35 -10.02
CA LEU A 32 9.41 -5.21 -11.28
C LEU A 32 9.06 -6.57 -11.91
N ASP A 33 9.72 -7.63 -11.48
CA ASP A 33 9.38 -9.00 -11.90
C ASP A 33 8.30 -9.63 -11.01
N LEU A 34 7.68 -8.84 -10.13
CA LEU A 34 6.64 -9.27 -9.20
C LEU A 34 7.11 -10.32 -8.20
N LYS A 35 8.39 -10.32 -7.90
CA LYS A 35 8.98 -11.20 -6.89
C LYS A 35 9.20 -10.46 -5.59
N PRO A 36 9.14 -11.14 -4.45
CA PRO A 36 9.44 -10.49 -3.18
C PRO A 36 10.82 -9.84 -3.22
N GLU A 37 10.88 -8.57 -2.85
CA GLU A 37 12.14 -7.80 -2.79
C GLU A 37 12.77 -7.86 -1.41
N GLY A 38 12.02 -8.37 -0.44
CA GLY A 38 12.36 -8.28 0.96
C GLY A 38 11.74 -7.03 1.59
N GLY A 39 11.29 -7.17 2.82
CA GLY A 39 10.66 -6.10 3.56
C GLY A 39 9.16 -5.98 3.32
N TYR A 40 8.53 -5.39 4.31
CA TYR A 40 7.08 -5.20 4.38
C TYR A 40 6.77 -3.79 4.83
N ALA A 41 5.56 -3.35 4.56
CA ALA A 41 5.03 -2.10 5.10
C ALA A 41 3.63 -2.34 5.63
N VAL A 42 3.25 -1.59 6.67
CA VAL A 42 1.86 -1.49 7.07
C VAL A 42 1.36 -0.14 6.57
N ALA A 43 0.38 -0.17 5.70
CA ALA A 43 -0.09 1.04 5.00
C ALA A 43 -1.58 1.24 5.21
N VAL A 44 -1.98 2.51 5.27
CA VAL A 44 -3.39 2.88 5.26
C VAL A 44 -3.95 2.64 3.86
N ASP A 45 -5.12 2.04 3.78
CA ASP A 45 -5.80 1.83 2.51
C ASP A 45 -6.68 3.02 2.17
N SER A 46 -6.41 3.68 1.06
CA SER A 46 -7.21 4.82 0.57
C SER A 46 -7.99 4.50 -0.71
N VAL A 47 -7.88 3.28 -1.23
CA VAL A 47 -8.45 2.93 -2.55
C VAL A 47 -9.30 1.66 -2.55
N GLY A 48 -9.43 0.99 -1.40
CA GLY A 48 -10.19 -0.25 -1.31
C GLY A 48 -9.45 -1.46 -1.89
N ALA A 49 -8.14 -1.54 -1.65
CA ALA A 49 -7.35 -2.67 -2.13
C ALA A 49 -7.71 -3.95 -1.39
N GLY A 50 -7.72 -5.06 -2.10
CA GLY A 50 -8.00 -6.38 -1.57
C GLY A 50 -6.79 -7.29 -1.52
N ALA A 51 -6.96 -8.47 -0.93
CA ALA A 51 -5.91 -9.48 -0.82
C ALA A 51 -5.36 -9.85 -2.19
N ASP A 52 -4.05 -10.04 -2.26
CA ASP A 52 -3.29 -10.42 -3.45
C ASP A 52 -3.22 -9.37 -4.55
N GLU A 53 -3.85 -8.23 -4.39
CA GLU A 53 -3.72 -7.14 -5.36
C GLU A 53 -2.35 -6.50 -5.29
N VAL A 54 -1.83 -6.12 -6.45
CA VAL A 54 -0.59 -5.33 -6.55
C VAL A 54 -0.96 -3.86 -6.47
N VAL A 55 -0.22 -3.12 -5.65
CA VAL A 55 -0.51 -1.73 -5.35
C VAL A 55 0.73 -0.86 -5.46
N LEU A 56 0.51 0.44 -5.63
CA LEU A 56 1.53 1.46 -5.38
C LEU A 56 1.24 2.10 -4.04
N TYR A 57 2.26 2.22 -3.20
CA TYR A 57 2.11 2.92 -1.94
C TYR A 57 3.19 4.00 -1.77
N ALA A 58 2.80 5.09 -1.14
CA ALA A 58 3.70 6.16 -0.76
C ALA A 58 4.15 5.96 0.67
N SER A 59 5.33 6.45 1.02
CA SER A 59 5.87 6.36 2.37
C SER A 59 6.47 7.69 2.82
N GLY A 60 6.82 7.77 4.11
CA GLY A 60 7.35 8.97 4.70
C GLY A 60 6.30 10.08 4.79
N SER A 61 6.73 11.33 4.71
CA SER A 61 5.84 12.48 4.83
C SER A 61 4.83 12.59 3.69
N SER A 62 5.16 12.09 2.50
CA SER A 62 4.22 12.10 1.37
C SER A 62 2.99 11.23 1.61
N ALA A 63 3.08 10.23 2.48
CA ALA A 63 1.93 9.41 2.84
C ALA A 63 0.83 10.19 3.55
N ARG A 64 1.13 11.36 4.12
CA ARG A 64 0.17 12.21 4.84
C ARG A 64 -0.48 13.28 3.97
N GLN A 65 -0.30 13.21 2.65
CA GLN A 65 -0.83 14.22 1.72
C GLN A 65 -2.16 13.82 1.08
N THR A 66 -2.80 12.75 1.53
CA THR A 66 -4.14 12.38 1.06
C THR A 66 -5.19 12.96 2.00
N THR A 67 -6.43 13.06 1.52
CA THR A 67 -7.55 13.51 2.37
C THR A 67 -7.71 12.60 3.59
N LEU A 68 -7.57 11.29 3.40
CA LEU A 68 -7.74 10.31 4.48
C LEU A 68 -6.60 10.38 5.51
N THR A 69 -5.38 10.63 5.07
CA THR A 69 -4.19 10.55 5.93
C THR A 69 -3.70 11.89 6.46
N ARG A 70 -4.32 13.00 6.05
CA ARG A 70 -3.90 14.35 6.47
C ARG A 70 -3.89 14.46 7.98
N ASP A 71 -2.77 14.94 8.51
CA ASP A 71 -2.57 15.15 9.95
C ASP A 71 -2.70 13.88 10.80
N ARG A 72 -2.59 12.71 10.20
CA ARG A 72 -2.57 11.44 10.92
C ARG A 72 -1.14 10.92 11.08
N PRO A 73 -0.85 10.20 12.16
CA PRO A 73 0.50 9.67 12.42
C PRO A 73 0.77 8.40 11.62
N VAL A 74 0.69 8.49 10.29
CA VAL A 74 0.93 7.38 9.37
C VAL A 74 2.05 7.73 8.42
N ASP A 75 2.83 6.73 8.01
CA ASP A 75 3.98 6.91 7.13
C ASP A 75 3.93 6.03 5.88
N ALA A 76 2.82 5.35 5.64
CA ALA A 76 2.61 4.61 4.41
C ALA A 76 1.12 4.62 4.06
N VAL A 77 0.82 4.83 2.79
CA VAL A 77 -0.56 4.84 2.28
C VAL A 77 -0.61 4.22 0.89
N VAL A 78 -1.58 3.33 0.68
CA VAL A 78 -1.84 2.75 -0.63
C VAL A 78 -2.51 3.79 -1.49
N MET A 79 -1.88 4.13 -2.61
CA MET A 79 -2.31 5.19 -3.52
C MET A 79 -3.05 4.69 -4.73
N ALA A 80 -2.77 3.48 -5.18
CA ALA A 80 -3.35 2.94 -6.41
C ALA A 80 -3.33 1.41 -6.41
N ILE A 81 -4.34 0.83 -7.05
CA ILE A 81 -4.34 -0.58 -7.42
C ILE A 81 -3.78 -0.66 -8.83
N VAL A 82 -2.77 -1.51 -9.04
CA VAL A 82 -2.07 -1.60 -10.32
C VAL A 82 -2.71 -2.67 -11.19
N ASP A 83 -3.17 -2.28 -12.36
CA ASP A 83 -3.76 -3.21 -13.34
C ASP A 83 -2.71 -3.73 -14.33
N SER A 84 -1.76 -2.89 -14.70
CA SER A 84 -0.67 -3.25 -15.59
C SER A 84 0.45 -2.22 -15.50
N PHE A 85 1.63 -2.59 -15.98
CA PHE A 85 2.73 -1.64 -16.16
C PHE A 85 3.64 -2.10 -17.30
N ASP A 86 4.41 -1.15 -17.84
CA ASP A 86 5.42 -1.42 -18.85
C ASP A 86 6.80 -1.31 -18.23
N ALA A 87 7.65 -2.28 -18.48
CA ALA A 87 9.04 -2.27 -18.04
C ALA A 87 9.88 -3.07 -19.02
N HIS A 88 11.06 -2.56 -19.37
CA HIS A 88 11.99 -3.20 -20.29
C HIS A 88 11.35 -3.58 -21.63
N GLY A 89 10.46 -2.71 -22.14
CA GLY A 89 9.75 -2.96 -23.40
C GLY A 89 8.67 -4.01 -23.34
N ARG A 90 8.29 -4.45 -22.13
CA ARG A 90 7.28 -5.49 -21.94
C ARG A 90 6.10 -4.93 -21.15
N ASN A 91 4.91 -5.32 -21.52
CA ASN A 91 3.70 -5.02 -20.76
C ASN A 91 3.40 -6.17 -19.79
N VAL A 92 3.25 -5.84 -18.51
CA VAL A 92 2.91 -6.80 -17.46
C VAL A 92 1.47 -6.53 -17.04
N ARG A 93 0.60 -7.50 -17.22
CA ARG A 93 -0.81 -7.39 -16.84
C ARG A 93 -1.07 -8.16 -15.57
N LEU A 94 -1.80 -7.53 -14.63
CA LEU A 94 -2.08 -8.07 -13.30
C LEU A 94 -3.57 -8.34 -13.08
N ALA A 95 -4.39 -7.79 -13.94
CA ALA A 95 -5.84 -7.95 -13.85
C ALA A 95 -6.45 -8.27 -15.21
#